data_4c5e78e14d29ab49618120d633aa8ab4
#
_entry.id   4c5e78e14d29ab49618120d633aa8ab4
#
_cell.length_a   1.000
_cell.length_b   1.000
_cell.length_c   1.000
_cell.angle_alpha   90.00
_cell.angle_beta   90.00
_cell.angle_gamma   90.00
#
_symmetry.space_group_name_H-M   'P 1'
#
loop_
_entity.id
_entity.type
_entity.pdbx_description
1 polymer ?
#
loop_
_entity_poly.entity_id
_entity_poly.type
_entity_poly.pdbx_seq_one_letter_code
_entity_poly.pdbx_strand_id
1 'polypeptide(L)'
;MLPALLLALVAVVHNDLPFARQHETVEIPASQLGALGDLNSIHVFDGDHELVAQTLDIDGKRSLMFQTDVPANGARSFELRAGSPRKVRKEDVRVYGRFVRERFDDFAWENDRVAHRMYGPALETWQKEPLTSSAVDVWLKRTPRLVINDWYMVDDYHHDNGEGGDFYSAGASRGCGGVGLWRDGHLLVSKNFRNSRVLAAGPIRLVFELDYPGFETKRVTLDAGQNFNRFESRFVDGSGAYAAGIKKFANSGVRVERAAGSIRTWGPVVGGKGNFTCTLVFDPASIADITEDSVNHLVLARTPAVYYVGTAWDEVVGSVAAWDKYVDEWTQRINSPLRVEVK
;
A
#
# COMPACT_ATOMS: atom_id res chain seq x y z
N MET A 1 18.45 -46.05 9.18
CA MET A 1 17.49 -44.94 9.10
C MET A 1 17.38 -44.58 7.64
N LEU A 2 16.21 -44.84 7.00
CA LEU A 2 15.96 -44.32 5.66
C LEU A 2 15.94 -42.77 5.75
N PRO A 3 16.59 -42.05 4.84
CA PRO A 3 16.43 -40.59 4.78
C PRO A 3 14.93 -40.29 4.56
N ALA A 4 14.35 -39.47 5.42
CA ALA A 4 13.01 -38.96 5.17
C ALA A 4 13.06 -38.31 3.79
N LEU A 5 12.25 -38.78 2.86
CA LEU A 5 12.08 -38.14 1.57
C LEU A 5 11.60 -36.72 1.88
N LEU A 6 12.46 -35.70 1.67
CA LEU A 6 12.06 -34.32 1.82
C LEU A 6 11.00 -34.08 0.72
N LEU A 7 9.76 -33.95 1.14
CA LEU A 7 8.70 -33.59 0.21
C LEU A 7 8.94 -32.16 -0.24
N ALA A 8 9.15 -31.96 -1.53
CA ALA A 8 9.37 -30.68 -2.16
C ALA A 8 8.35 -30.48 -3.28
N LEU A 9 7.89 -29.25 -3.45
CA LEU A 9 7.10 -28.79 -4.59
C LEU A 9 7.88 -27.72 -5.32
N VAL A 10 7.52 -27.46 -6.56
CA VAL A 10 8.11 -26.36 -7.35
C VAL A 10 7.02 -25.36 -7.69
N ALA A 11 7.22 -24.11 -7.30
CA ALA A 11 6.39 -22.99 -7.74
C ALA A 11 7.04 -22.35 -8.98
N VAL A 12 6.32 -22.30 -10.10
CA VAL A 12 6.74 -21.62 -11.32
C VAL A 12 5.94 -20.33 -11.43
N VAL A 13 6.64 -19.20 -11.46
CA VAL A 13 6.06 -17.85 -11.48
C VAL A 13 6.31 -17.24 -12.86
N HIS A 14 5.22 -16.91 -13.57
CA HIS A 14 5.25 -16.38 -14.93
C HIS A 14 4.91 -14.89 -14.96
N ASN A 15 5.66 -14.13 -15.74
CA ASN A 15 5.42 -12.75 -16.09
C ASN A 15 5.15 -12.64 -17.58
N ASP A 16 3.90 -12.38 -17.95
CA ASP A 16 3.46 -12.27 -19.35
C ASP A 16 3.62 -10.83 -19.91
N LEU A 17 4.18 -9.89 -19.10
CA LEU A 17 4.43 -8.51 -19.51
C LEU A 17 5.80 -8.34 -20.18
N PRO A 18 5.94 -7.39 -21.12
CA PRO A 18 7.17 -7.17 -21.89
C PRO A 18 8.27 -6.41 -21.12
N PHE A 19 8.13 -6.27 -19.83
CA PHE A 19 9.13 -5.67 -18.94
C PHE A 19 9.34 -6.53 -17.69
N ALA A 20 10.52 -6.44 -17.10
CA ALA A 20 10.84 -7.15 -15.87
C ALA A 20 10.07 -6.54 -14.69
N ARG A 21 9.59 -7.39 -13.80
CA ARG A 21 8.87 -7.01 -12.59
C ARG A 21 9.79 -7.21 -11.39
N GLN A 22 10.02 -6.14 -10.63
CA GLN A 22 10.91 -6.16 -9.47
C GLN A 22 10.11 -6.18 -8.17
N HIS A 23 10.62 -6.88 -7.17
CA HIS A 23 10.04 -7.00 -5.83
C HIS A 23 8.55 -7.43 -5.86
N GLU A 24 8.21 -8.32 -6.78
CA GLU A 24 6.83 -8.81 -6.89
C GLU A 24 6.50 -9.79 -5.78
N THR A 25 5.36 -9.57 -5.17
CA THR A 25 4.83 -10.49 -4.16
C THR A 25 4.10 -11.64 -4.86
N VAL A 26 4.63 -12.83 -4.67
CA VAL A 26 4.02 -14.10 -5.07
C VAL A 26 3.21 -14.63 -3.90
N GLU A 27 1.94 -14.93 -4.13
CA GLU A 27 1.04 -15.47 -3.12
C GLU A 27 0.50 -16.82 -3.58
N ILE A 28 0.74 -17.89 -2.78
CA ILE A 28 0.32 -19.26 -3.08
C ILE A 28 -0.74 -19.67 -2.05
N PRO A 29 -1.98 -19.97 -2.49
CA PRO A 29 -3.03 -20.44 -1.59
C PRO A 29 -2.64 -21.74 -0.87
N ALA A 30 -3.02 -21.87 0.39
CA ALA A 30 -2.77 -23.06 1.20
C ALA A 30 -3.28 -24.36 0.55
N SER A 31 -4.37 -24.27 -0.23
CA SER A 31 -4.94 -25.42 -0.95
C SER A 31 -3.98 -26.06 -1.95
N GLN A 32 -2.99 -25.31 -2.46
CA GLN A 32 -1.98 -25.81 -3.39
C GLN A 32 -0.75 -26.37 -2.66
N LEU A 33 -0.65 -26.19 -1.34
CA LEU A 33 0.52 -26.52 -0.52
C LEU A 33 0.24 -27.64 0.49
N GLY A 34 -0.95 -28.23 0.47
CA GLY A 34 -1.38 -29.21 1.48
C GLY A 34 -0.44 -30.40 1.67
N ALA A 35 0.27 -30.82 0.61
CA ALA A 35 1.26 -31.89 0.68
C ALA A 35 2.47 -31.55 1.57
N LEU A 36 2.79 -30.26 1.77
CA LEU A 36 3.92 -29.79 2.59
C LEU A 36 3.55 -29.54 4.07
N GLY A 37 2.27 -29.64 4.43
CA GLY A 37 1.80 -29.51 5.81
C GLY A 37 1.60 -28.06 6.27
N ASP A 38 2.18 -27.68 7.42
CA ASP A 38 1.98 -26.35 8.00
C ASP A 38 2.71 -25.27 7.21
N LEU A 39 1.95 -24.24 6.78
CA LEU A 39 2.48 -23.10 6.02
C LEU A 39 3.64 -22.37 6.71
N ASN A 40 3.66 -22.35 8.04
CA ASN A 40 4.74 -21.71 8.80
C ASN A 40 6.06 -22.49 8.72
N SER A 41 6.00 -23.75 8.30
CA SER A 41 7.13 -24.64 8.16
C SER A 41 7.54 -24.91 6.71
N ILE A 42 6.98 -24.15 5.76
CA ILE A 42 7.36 -24.23 4.35
C ILE A 42 8.42 -23.16 4.05
N HIS A 43 9.56 -23.59 3.57
CA HIS A 43 10.69 -22.75 3.16
C HIS A 43 10.70 -22.62 1.64
N VAL A 44 11.03 -21.42 1.15
CA VAL A 44 11.06 -21.08 -0.28
C VAL A 44 12.52 -20.87 -0.70
N PHE A 45 12.95 -21.57 -1.74
CA PHE A 45 14.33 -21.47 -2.23
C PHE A 45 14.40 -21.02 -3.69
N ASP A 46 15.33 -20.12 -3.96
CA ASP A 46 15.79 -19.72 -5.27
C ASP A 46 17.19 -20.33 -5.49
N GLY A 47 17.27 -21.50 -6.10
CA GLY A 47 18.48 -22.33 -6.05
C GLY A 47 18.83 -22.72 -4.62
N ASP A 48 20.03 -22.33 -4.17
CA ASP A 48 20.50 -22.60 -2.80
C ASP A 48 20.15 -21.47 -1.80
N HIS A 49 19.55 -20.37 -2.28
CA HIS A 49 19.22 -19.22 -1.44
C HIS A 49 17.80 -19.31 -0.89
N GLU A 50 17.67 -19.33 0.44
CA GLU A 50 16.36 -19.26 1.10
C GLU A 50 15.81 -17.85 1.08
N LEU A 51 14.60 -17.68 0.55
CA LEU A 51 13.89 -16.43 0.49
C LEU A 51 13.10 -16.17 1.79
N VAL A 52 12.96 -14.90 2.14
CA VAL A 52 12.02 -14.49 3.19
C VAL A 52 10.60 -14.84 2.76
N ALA A 53 9.87 -15.54 3.61
CA ALA A 53 8.49 -15.92 3.35
C ALA A 53 7.59 -15.54 4.53
N GLN A 54 6.34 -15.23 4.21
CA GLN A 54 5.31 -14.86 5.17
C GLN A 54 4.06 -15.72 4.97
N THR A 55 3.46 -16.18 6.06
CA THR A 55 2.13 -16.81 6.04
C THR A 55 1.08 -15.74 6.28
N LEU A 56 0.03 -15.73 5.47
CA LEU A 56 -1.17 -14.93 5.71
C LEU A 56 -2.33 -15.83 6.14
N ASP A 57 -3.17 -15.29 7.02
CA ASP A 57 -4.48 -15.83 7.37
C ASP A 57 -5.43 -14.64 7.56
N ILE A 58 -6.17 -14.32 6.52
CA ILE A 58 -7.08 -13.16 6.52
C ILE A 58 -8.45 -13.65 6.03
N ASP A 59 -9.48 -13.43 6.86
CA ASP A 59 -10.86 -13.83 6.57
C ASP A 59 -10.98 -15.34 6.24
N GLY A 60 -10.16 -16.19 6.90
CA GLY A 60 -10.12 -17.65 6.67
C GLY A 60 -9.41 -18.07 5.38
N LYS A 61 -8.85 -17.14 4.63
CA LYS A 61 -8.01 -17.42 3.47
C LYS A 61 -6.56 -17.48 3.89
N ARG A 62 -5.97 -18.67 3.78
CA ARG A 62 -4.57 -18.91 4.15
C ARG A 62 -3.71 -19.02 2.90
N SER A 63 -2.55 -18.36 2.93
CA SER A 63 -1.56 -18.39 1.85
C SER A 63 -0.13 -18.30 2.37
N LEU A 64 0.80 -18.77 1.58
CA LEU A 64 2.24 -18.51 1.71
C LEU A 64 2.63 -17.45 0.70
N MET A 65 3.42 -16.48 1.10
CA MET A 65 3.96 -15.47 0.20
C MET A 65 5.46 -15.31 0.33
N PHE A 66 6.07 -14.88 -0.76
CA PHE A 66 7.47 -14.46 -0.85
C PHE A 66 7.61 -13.39 -1.94
N GLN A 67 8.76 -12.74 -2.01
CA GLN A 67 9.03 -11.74 -3.06
C GLN A 67 10.17 -12.19 -3.96
N THR A 68 10.04 -11.81 -5.25
CA THR A 68 11.04 -12.10 -6.28
C THR A 68 10.99 -11.09 -7.42
N ASP A 69 12.06 -11.06 -8.20
CA ASP A 69 12.07 -10.40 -9.50
C ASP A 69 11.73 -11.44 -10.57
N VAL A 70 10.93 -11.04 -11.57
CA VAL A 70 10.55 -11.93 -12.68
C VAL A 70 10.89 -11.25 -14.01
N PRO A 71 11.66 -11.90 -14.90
CA PRO A 71 12.06 -11.29 -16.18
C PRO A 71 10.87 -11.01 -17.10
N ALA A 72 11.07 -10.11 -18.06
CA ALA A 72 10.09 -9.80 -19.10
C ALA A 72 9.74 -11.06 -19.92
N ASN A 73 8.44 -11.30 -20.20
CA ASN A 73 7.95 -12.46 -20.95
C ASN A 73 8.60 -13.77 -20.51
N GLY A 74 8.82 -13.92 -19.20
CA GLY A 74 9.62 -15.02 -18.67
C GLY A 74 9.02 -15.64 -17.41
N ALA A 75 9.76 -16.62 -16.90
CA ALA A 75 9.37 -17.32 -15.67
C ALA A 75 10.57 -17.59 -14.77
N ARG A 76 10.29 -17.80 -13.47
CA ARG A 76 11.24 -18.30 -12.48
C ARG A 76 10.63 -19.45 -11.70
N SER A 77 11.50 -20.37 -11.27
CA SER A 77 11.10 -21.53 -10.50
C SER A 77 11.69 -21.46 -9.09
N PHE A 78 10.88 -21.81 -8.11
CA PHE A 78 11.26 -21.79 -6.70
C PHE A 78 10.92 -23.14 -6.10
N GLU A 79 11.84 -23.68 -5.30
CA GLU A 79 11.60 -24.92 -4.59
C GLU A 79 10.93 -24.61 -3.24
N LEU A 80 9.87 -25.35 -2.93
CA LEU A 80 9.13 -25.26 -1.68
C LEU A 80 9.41 -26.52 -0.87
N ARG A 81 10.02 -26.39 0.29
CA ARG A 81 10.44 -27.52 1.14
C ARG A 81 9.75 -27.46 2.50
N ALA A 82 9.22 -28.58 2.96
CA ALA A 82 8.79 -28.71 4.35
C ALA A 82 10.01 -28.72 5.29
N GLY A 83 9.89 -28.08 6.42
CA GLY A 83 10.98 -27.98 7.41
C GLY A 83 10.48 -27.69 8.82
N SER A 84 11.35 -27.09 9.64
CA SER A 84 10.97 -26.54 10.94
C SER A 84 10.22 -25.22 10.78
N PRO A 85 9.48 -24.72 11.78
CA PRO A 85 8.84 -23.41 11.71
C PRO A 85 9.86 -22.30 11.42
N ARG A 86 9.55 -21.46 10.40
CA ARG A 86 10.40 -20.33 10.02
C ARG A 86 10.52 -19.33 11.15
N LYS A 87 11.71 -18.73 11.26
CA LYS A 87 11.98 -17.64 12.17
C LYS A 87 12.15 -16.36 11.37
N VAL A 88 11.32 -15.36 11.63
CA VAL A 88 11.47 -14.01 11.07
C VAL A 88 12.57 -13.30 11.85
N ARG A 89 13.60 -12.84 11.17
CA ARG A 89 14.65 -12.01 11.74
C ARG A 89 14.24 -10.55 11.70
N LYS A 90 14.75 -9.73 12.60
CA LYS A 90 14.43 -8.29 12.64
C LYS A 90 14.79 -7.56 11.34
N GLU A 91 15.91 -7.92 10.75
CA GLU A 91 16.39 -7.36 9.48
C GLU A 91 15.55 -7.73 8.25
N ASP A 92 14.75 -8.79 8.34
CA ASP A 92 13.86 -9.21 7.27
C ASP A 92 12.54 -8.42 7.25
N VAL A 93 12.23 -7.72 8.34
CA VAL A 93 10.98 -6.96 8.47
C VAL A 93 11.11 -5.63 7.72
N ARG A 94 10.33 -5.49 6.64
CA ARG A 94 10.36 -4.33 5.74
C ARG A 94 9.04 -3.56 5.68
N VAL A 95 8.06 -3.95 6.48
CA VAL A 95 6.76 -3.26 6.61
C VAL A 95 6.42 -3.11 8.07
N TYR A 96 5.76 -2.01 8.43
CA TYR A 96 5.36 -1.74 9.80
C TYR A 96 4.12 -0.86 9.83
N GLY A 97 3.30 -1.00 10.85
CA GLY A 97 2.19 -0.10 11.12
C GLY A 97 1.60 -0.34 12.49
N ARG A 98 1.15 0.72 13.11
CA ARG A 98 0.53 0.69 14.44
C ARG A 98 -0.40 1.86 14.70
N PHE A 99 -1.24 1.68 15.69
CA PHE A 99 -1.93 2.76 16.39
C PHE A 99 -0.94 3.57 17.21
N VAL A 100 -1.00 4.91 17.10
CA VAL A 100 -0.04 5.86 17.70
C VAL A 100 -0.77 6.73 18.71
N ARG A 101 -0.92 6.20 19.91
CA ARG A 101 -1.64 6.87 20.99
C ARG A 101 -0.99 8.20 21.40
N GLU A 102 0.33 8.23 21.43
CA GLU A 102 1.14 9.39 21.77
C GLU A 102 1.03 10.54 20.76
N ARG A 103 0.46 10.28 19.58
CA ARG A 103 0.22 11.26 18.52
C ARG A 103 -1.26 11.28 18.12
N PHE A 104 -2.09 11.78 19.03
CA PHE A 104 -3.52 12.04 18.83
C PHE A 104 -4.34 10.85 18.29
N ASP A 105 -3.95 9.62 18.70
CA ASP A 105 -4.60 8.39 18.32
C ASP A 105 -4.56 8.10 16.80
N ASP A 106 -3.51 8.55 16.11
CA ASP A 106 -3.32 8.28 14.69
C ASP A 106 -3.06 6.79 14.41
N PHE A 107 -3.22 6.37 13.16
CA PHE A 107 -2.66 5.12 12.66
C PHE A 107 -1.60 5.45 11.61
N ALA A 108 -0.37 5.05 11.86
CA ALA A 108 0.76 5.25 10.96
C ALA A 108 1.28 3.92 10.43
N TRP A 109 1.66 3.90 9.14
CA TRP A 109 2.21 2.70 8.50
C TRP A 109 3.25 3.05 7.44
N GLU A 110 4.15 2.13 7.22
CA GLU A 110 5.28 2.30 6.29
C GLU A 110 5.80 0.97 5.75
N ASN A 111 6.53 1.09 4.68
CA ASN A 111 7.49 0.08 4.24
C ASN A 111 8.87 0.72 4.03
N ASP A 112 9.77 0.01 3.39
CA ASP A 112 11.10 0.50 3.04
C ASP A 112 11.14 1.58 1.93
N ARG A 113 9.97 2.09 1.46
CA ARG A 113 9.87 3.14 0.43
C ARG A 113 9.01 4.32 0.81
N VAL A 114 7.88 4.07 1.47
CA VAL A 114 6.85 5.07 1.74
C VAL A 114 6.38 5.00 3.18
N ALA A 115 5.88 6.12 3.72
CA ALA A 115 5.20 6.16 4.99
C ALA A 115 3.96 7.04 4.91
N HIS A 116 2.95 6.67 5.68
CA HIS A 116 1.64 7.30 5.67
C HIS A 116 1.05 7.36 7.07
N ARG A 117 0.03 8.21 7.20
CA ARG A 117 -0.75 8.33 8.43
C ARG A 117 -2.21 8.59 8.11
N MET A 118 -3.11 8.08 8.94
CA MET A 118 -4.50 8.52 9.02
C MET A 118 -4.79 9.03 10.41
N TYR A 119 -5.58 10.09 10.47
CA TYR A 119 -5.82 10.85 11.69
C TYR A 119 -6.77 10.16 12.64
N GLY A 120 -6.39 10.16 13.93
CA GLY A 120 -7.18 9.60 15.02
C GLY A 120 -8.21 10.57 15.59
N PRO A 121 -9.10 10.06 16.47
CA PRO A 121 -10.21 10.85 17.03
C PRO A 121 -9.77 12.05 17.86
N ALA A 122 -8.60 12.01 18.49
CA ALA A 122 -8.13 13.12 19.32
C ALA A 122 -7.80 14.39 18.50
N LEU A 123 -7.45 14.26 17.22
CA LEU A 123 -7.23 15.42 16.34
C LEU A 123 -8.50 16.19 15.99
N GLU A 124 -9.70 15.60 16.11
CA GLU A 124 -10.94 16.29 15.80
C GLU A 124 -11.20 17.53 16.71
N THR A 125 -10.64 17.52 17.90
CA THR A 125 -10.83 18.55 18.90
C THR A 125 -9.54 19.33 19.23
N TRP A 126 -8.44 19.01 18.51
CA TRP A 126 -7.19 19.72 18.74
C TRP A 126 -7.25 21.15 18.23
N GLN A 127 -7.14 22.12 19.15
CA GLN A 127 -7.42 23.53 18.84
C GLN A 127 -6.49 24.15 17.80
N LYS A 128 -5.25 23.64 17.66
CA LYS A 128 -4.28 24.22 16.73
C LYS A 128 -4.55 23.81 15.28
N GLU A 129 -5.01 22.59 15.05
CA GLU A 129 -5.29 22.06 13.72
C GLU A 129 -6.34 20.94 13.81
N PRO A 130 -7.63 21.29 13.89
CA PRO A 130 -8.68 20.27 13.97
C PRO A 130 -8.84 19.54 12.63
N LEU A 131 -8.37 18.31 12.54
CA LEU A 131 -8.50 17.45 11.37
C LEU A 131 -9.64 16.46 11.61
N THR A 132 -10.72 16.59 10.86
CA THR A 132 -12.00 15.91 11.08
C THR A 132 -12.44 15.03 9.94
N SER A 133 -11.51 14.50 9.16
CA SER A 133 -11.84 13.71 8.00
C SER A 133 -10.87 12.57 7.77
N SER A 134 -11.34 11.51 7.08
CA SER A 134 -10.56 10.35 6.67
C SER A 134 -9.55 10.65 5.54
N ALA A 135 -8.79 11.73 5.66
CA ALA A 135 -7.72 12.07 4.74
C ALA A 135 -6.51 11.17 4.94
N VAL A 136 -5.77 10.93 3.86
CA VAL A 136 -4.49 10.20 3.90
C VAL A 136 -3.34 11.20 3.91
N ASP A 137 -2.51 11.12 4.91
CA ASP A 137 -1.28 11.88 5.06
C ASP A 137 -0.06 11.11 4.56
N VAL A 138 0.97 11.81 4.12
CA VAL A 138 2.15 11.24 3.45
C VAL A 138 3.43 11.76 4.08
N TRP A 139 4.32 10.83 4.44
CA TRP A 139 5.67 11.16 4.83
C TRP A 139 6.65 10.78 3.72
N LEU A 140 7.56 11.69 3.39
CA LEU A 140 8.55 11.48 2.35
C LEU A 140 9.82 10.87 2.95
N LYS A 141 10.24 9.71 2.43
CA LYS A 141 11.39 8.95 2.89
C LYS A 141 12.44 8.82 1.79
N ARG A 142 13.73 8.96 2.17
CA ARG A 142 14.89 8.59 1.34
C ARG A 142 15.72 7.48 1.97
N THR A 143 15.26 6.91 3.07
CA THR A 143 15.89 5.78 3.74
C THR A 143 15.01 4.53 3.64
N PRO A 144 15.58 3.33 3.44
CA PRO A 144 14.81 2.08 3.51
C PRO A 144 14.48 1.66 4.95
N ARG A 145 15.02 2.34 5.94
CA ARG A 145 14.77 2.09 7.36
C ARG A 145 13.30 2.33 7.71
N LEU A 146 12.75 1.55 8.63
CA LEU A 146 11.46 1.83 9.25
C LEU A 146 11.64 2.96 10.27
N VAL A 147 10.94 4.08 10.09
CA VAL A 147 11.21 5.35 10.79
C VAL A 147 10.09 5.82 11.71
N ILE A 148 8.89 5.27 11.60
CA ILE A 148 7.70 5.76 12.33
C ILE A 148 7.98 5.92 13.82
N ASN A 149 8.54 4.90 14.46
CA ASN A 149 8.79 4.96 15.91
C ASN A 149 9.83 6.00 16.26
N ASP A 150 10.91 6.07 15.49
CA ASP A 150 12.02 6.99 15.78
C ASP A 150 11.60 8.43 15.55
N TRP A 151 10.88 8.71 14.46
CA TRP A 151 10.44 10.08 14.15
C TRP A 151 9.40 10.58 15.15
N TYR A 152 8.45 9.75 15.55
CA TYR A 152 7.49 10.15 16.59
C TYR A 152 8.15 10.32 17.96
N MET A 153 9.19 9.55 18.28
CA MET A 153 9.90 9.65 19.57
C MET A 153 10.61 10.98 19.71
N VAL A 154 11.21 11.50 18.63
CA VAL A 154 11.91 12.81 18.65
C VAL A 154 10.96 13.99 18.55
N ASP A 155 9.73 13.78 18.10
CA ASP A 155 8.68 14.79 17.85
C ASP A 155 9.14 15.97 16.94
N ASP A 156 10.11 15.70 16.05
CA ASP A 156 10.69 16.67 15.11
C ASP A 156 10.67 16.15 13.67
N TYR A 157 9.58 15.46 13.30
CA TYR A 157 9.46 14.81 11.99
C TYR A 157 8.96 15.75 10.88
N HIS A 158 8.69 17.03 11.19
CA HIS A 158 8.39 18.06 10.20
C HIS A 158 9.64 18.74 9.62
N HIS A 159 10.83 18.34 10.09
CA HIS A 159 12.11 18.80 9.56
C HIS A 159 12.89 17.64 8.93
N ASP A 160 13.64 17.94 7.88
CA ASP A 160 14.48 16.96 7.21
C ASP A 160 15.78 16.72 7.97
N ASN A 161 15.85 15.63 8.68
CA ASN A 161 17.05 15.19 9.42
C ASN A 161 17.96 14.27 8.58
N GLY A 162 17.86 14.32 7.25
CA GLY A 162 18.67 13.50 6.33
C GLY A 162 17.98 12.22 5.85
N GLU A 163 16.89 11.82 6.48
CA GLU A 163 16.11 10.63 6.11
C GLU A 163 14.75 10.96 5.44
N GLY A 164 14.35 12.24 5.47
CA GLY A 164 13.07 12.73 5.00
C GLY A 164 12.28 13.40 6.10
N GLY A 165 10.94 13.46 5.97
CA GLY A 165 10.07 14.07 6.96
C GLY A 165 8.60 14.11 6.52
N ASP A 166 7.75 14.63 7.41
CA ASP A 166 6.37 14.97 7.17
C ASP A 166 6.27 16.42 6.65
N PHE A 167 6.32 16.55 5.33
CA PHE A 167 6.22 17.85 4.64
C PHE A 167 4.84 18.06 4.00
N TYR A 168 3.96 17.09 4.15
CA TYR A 168 2.64 17.10 3.59
C TYR A 168 1.64 17.67 4.60
N SER A 169 0.66 18.43 4.13
CA SER A 169 -0.46 18.87 4.94
C SER A 169 -1.75 18.51 4.22
N ALA A 170 -2.52 17.57 4.74
CA ALA A 170 -3.81 17.19 4.17
C ALA A 170 -4.84 18.30 4.34
N GLY A 171 -4.90 18.96 5.49
CA GLY A 171 -5.89 19.98 5.80
C GLY A 171 -7.33 19.48 5.63
N ALA A 172 -8.20 20.28 5.04
CA ALA A 172 -9.60 19.94 4.77
C ALA A 172 -9.80 19.04 3.51
N SER A 173 -8.72 18.70 2.80
CA SER A 173 -8.77 17.90 1.58
C SER A 173 -8.91 16.38 1.87
N ARG A 174 -8.89 15.59 0.81
CA ARG A 174 -8.77 14.13 0.90
C ARG A 174 -7.34 13.64 1.11
N GLY A 175 -6.38 14.56 1.21
CA GLY A 175 -4.97 14.20 1.29
C GLY A 175 -4.53 13.47 0.02
N CYS A 176 -3.79 12.38 0.18
CA CYS A 176 -3.37 11.50 -0.90
C CYS A 176 -4.20 10.22 -0.89
N GLY A 177 -5.44 10.28 -1.41
CA GLY A 177 -6.28 9.11 -1.59
C GLY A 177 -7.37 8.88 -0.54
N GLY A 178 -7.70 9.87 0.27
CA GLY A 178 -8.88 9.77 1.12
C GLY A 178 -10.16 9.64 0.29
N VAL A 179 -11.14 8.89 0.80
CA VAL A 179 -12.36 8.52 0.07
C VAL A 179 -13.61 8.97 0.80
N GLY A 180 -14.71 9.11 0.07
CA GLY A 180 -16.04 9.35 0.59
C GLY A 180 -17.12 8.87 -0.37
N LEU A 181 -18.37 8.89 0.07
CA LEU A 181 -19.52 8.58 -0.79
C LEU A 181 -19.85 9.78 -1.66
N TRP A 182 -20.18 9.52 -2.93
CA TRP A 182 -20.64 10.56 -3.85
C TRP A 182 -22.16 10.52 -3.99
N ARG A 183 -22.84 11.59 -3.54
CA ARG A 183 -24.30 11.69 -3.56
C ARG A 183 -24.73 13.08 -4.02
N ASP A 184 -25.64 13.17 -4.95
CA ASP A 184 -26.27 14.41 -5.41
C ASP A 184 -25.25 15.51 -5.76
N GLY A 185 -24.12 15.15 -6.37
CA GLY A 185 -23.05 16.09 -6.73
C GLY A 185 -22.14 16.49 -5.58
N HIS A 186 -22.25 15.85 -4.40
CA HIS A 186 -21.49 16.19 -3.21
C HIS A 186 -20.69 15.00 -2.68
N LEU A 187 -19.51 15.31 -2.13
CA LEU A 187 -18.68 14.33 -1.43
C LEU A 187 -19.05 14.27 0.05
N LEU A 188 -19.60 13.14 0.48
CA LEU A 188 -19.90 12.86 1.88
C LEU A 188 -18.70 12.11 2.49
N VAL A 189 -18.13 12.65 3.56
CA VAL A 189 -16.96 12.09 4.23
C VAL A 189 -17.25 11.71 5.67
N SER A 190 -16.57 10.68 6.16
CA SER A 190 -16.60 10.31 7.58
C SER A 190 -15.84 11.33 8.43
N LYS A 191 -16.06 11.26 9.75
CA LYS A 191 -15.09 11.73 10.74
C LYS A 191 -13.85 10.83 10.73
N ASN A 192 -12.92 11.05 11.67
CA ASN A 192 -11.74 10.20 11.84
C ASN A 192 -12.16 8.79 12.31
N PHE A 193 -11.29 7.80 12.08
CA PHE A 193 -11.58 6.43 12.52
C PHE A 193 -11.70 6.33 14.05
N ARG A 194 -12.35 5.29 14.54
CA ARG A 194 -12.51 5.04 15.99
C ARG A 194 -11.79 3.78 16.43
N ASN A 195 -11.72 2.78 15.56
CA ASN A 195 -11.06 1.51 15.87
C ASN A 195 -10.09 1.17 14.77
N SER A 196 -9.00 0.50 15.15
CA SER A 196 -8.02 -0.04 14.22
C SER A 196 -7.71 -1.49 14.55
N ARG A 197 -7.44 -2.31 13.54
CA ARG A 197 -7.07 -3.71 13.70
C ARG A 197 -5.98 -4.09 12.70
N VAL A 198 -4.85 -4.57 13.18
CA VAL A 198 -3.81 -5.16 12.33
C VAL A 198 -4.20 -6.62 12.05
N LEU A 199 -4.37 -6.98 10.79
CA LEU A 199 -4.73 -8.32 10.33
C LEU A 199 -3.50 -9.16 9.99
N ALA A 200 -2.46 -8.52 9.45
CA ALA A 200 -1.17 -9.13 9.19
C ALA A 200 -0.06 -8.09 9.37
N ALA A 201 0.99 -8.46 10.07
CA ALA A 201 2.22 -7.67 10.23
C ALA A 201 3.39 -8.63 10.08
N GLY A 202 3.89 -8.78 8.89
CA GLY A 202 4.97 -9.70 8.58
C GLY A 202 6.13 -9.01 7.88
N PRO A 203 7.15 -9.76 7.48
CA PRO A 203 8.30 -9.17 6.83
C PRO A 203 7.99 -8.54 5.47
N ILE A 204 6.95 -9.03 4.77
CA ILE A 204 6.64 -8.69 3.38
C ILE A 204 5.40 -7.81 3.27
N ARG A 205 4.30 -8.17 3.97
CA ARG A 205 3.01 -7.51 3.84
C ARG A 205 2.45 -7.10 5.18
N LEU A 206 1.99 -5.85 5.24
CA LEU A 206 1.13 -5.31 6.27
C LEU A 206 -0.30 -5.24 5.75
N VAL A 207 -1.26 -5.71 6.56
CA VAL A 207 -2.69 -5.49 6.31
C VAL A 207 -3.35 -5.02 7.59
N PHE A 208 -4.11 -3.95 7.51
CA PHE A 208 -4.86 -3.43 8.65
C PHE A 208 -6.23 -2.89 8.22
N GLU A 209 -7.11 -2.74 9.18
CA GLU A 209 -8.41 -2.11 9.00
C GLU A 209 -8.58 -0.93 9.94
N LEU A 210 -9.24 0.11 9.43
CA LEU A 210 -9.73 1.26 10.19
C LEU A 210 -11.26 1.29 10.08
N ASP A 211 -11.91 1.43 11.24
CA ASP A 211 -13.35 1.47 11.34
C ASP A 211 -13.83 2.92 11.56
N TYR A 212 -14.73 3.36 10.70
CA TYR A 212 -15.42 4.64 10.73
C TYR A 212 -16.89 4.36 11.02
N PRO A 213 -17.35 4.37 12.28
CA PRO A 213 -18.65 3.87 12.70
C PRO A 213 -19.81 4.49 11.93
N GLY A 214 -20.69 3.64 11.40
CA GLY A 214 -21.87 4.07 10.64
C GLY A 214 -21.57 4.57 9.23
N PHE A 215 -20.32 4.51 8.78
CA PHE A 215 -19.91 5.03 7.47
C PHE A 215 -19.10 4.02 6.64
N GLU A 216 -17.95 3.58 7.14
CA GLU A 216 -16.97 2.82 6.35
C GLU A 216 -16.09 1.90 7.22
N THR A 217 -15.73 0.74 6.69
CA THR A 217 -14.55 0.00 7.12
C THR A 217 -13.54 0.03 5.97
N LYS A 218 -12.37 0.60 6.24
CA LYS A 218 -11.27 0.72 5.28
C LYS A 218 -10.20 -0.32 5.58
N ARG A 219 -9.87 -1.16 4.59
CA ARG A 219 -8.73 -2.07 4.63
C ARG A 219 -7.60 -1.51 3.78
N VAL A 220 -6.40 -1.51 4.32
CA VAL A 220 -5.19 -1.09 3.62
C VAL A 220 -4.19 -2.24 3.60
N THR A 221 -3.60 -2.47 2.45
CA THR A 221 -2.53 -3.46 2.23
C THR A 221 -1.30 -2.75 1.68
N LEU A 222 -0.14 -2.96 2.29
CA LEU A 222 1.14 -2.44 1.84
C LEU A 222 2.17 -3.56 1.81
N ASP A 223 2.83 -3.74 0.66
CA ASP A 223 3.92 -4.70 0.48
C ASP A 223 5.29 -4.01 0.54
N ALA A 224 6.29 -4.72 1.02
CA ALA A 224 7.68 -4.30 0.99
C ALA A 224 8.13 -4.00 -0.45
N GLY A 225 9.00 -3.01 -0.64
CA GLY A 225 9.54 -2.65 -1.95
C GLY A 225 8.58 -1.96 -2.90
N GLN A 226 7.32 -1.69 -2.52
CA GLN A 226 6.29 -1.08 -3.36
C GLN A 226 6.00 0.36 -2.94
N ASN A 227 5.66 1.22 -3.92
CA ASN A 227 5.22 2.58 -3.64
C ASN A 227 3.69 2.70 -3.54
N PHE A 228 2.95 1.68 -3.93
CA PHE A 228 1.49 1.67 -3.91
C PHE A 228 0.94 0.87 -2.75
N ASN A 229 -0.05 1.48 -2.08
CA ASN A 229 -0.93 0.82 -1.14
C ASN A 229 -2.22 0.41 -1.86
N ARG A 230 -2.76 -0.76 -1.57
CA ARG A 230 -4.11 -1.14 -2.01
C ARG A 230 -5.11 -0.75 -0.92
N PHE A 231 -6.10 0.04 -1.29
CA PHE A 231 -7.19 0.48 -0.44
C PHE A 231 -8.48 -0.25 -0.84
N GLU A 232 -9.20 -0.72 0.16
CA GLU A 232 -10.50 -1.36 0.04
C GLU A 232 -11.45 -0.72 1.04
N SER A 233 -12.50 -0.05 0.55
CA SER A 233 -13.48 0.61 1.41
C SER A 233 -14.82 -0.07 1.29
N ARG A 234 -15.34 -0.57 2.41
CA ARG A 234 -16.67 -1.13 2.53
C ARG A 234 -17.56 -0.10 3.24
N PHE A 235 -18.40 0.57 2.48
CA PHE A 235 -19.35 1.54 3.02
C PHE A 235 -20.58 0.85 3.59
N VAL A 236 -21.13 1.40 4.67
CA VAL A 236 -22.39 0.93 5.28
C VAL A 236 -23.54 1.10 4.28
N ASP A 237 -23.62 2.27 3.62
CA ASP A 237 -24.45 2.46 2.45
C ASP A 237 -23.67 2.10 1.19
N GLY A 238 -23.73 0.83 0.81
CA GLY A 238 -22.99 0.27 -0.34
C GLY A 238 -23.56 0.65 -1.71
N SER A 239 -24.63 1.44 -1.78
CA SER A 239 -25.28 1.83 -3.03
C SER A 239 -24.59 3.05 -3.67
N GLY A 240 -24.36 3.00 -4.99
CA GLY A 240 -23.96 4.14 -5.80
C GLY A 240 -22.46 4.32 -5.96
N ALA A 241 -22.03 5.57 -6.17
CA ALA A 241 -20.65 5.94 -6.44
C ALA A 241 -19.92 6.37 -5.17
N TYR A 242 -18.61 6.21 -5.17
CA TYR A 242 -17.69 6.82 -4.23
C TYR A 242 -16.71 7.74 -4.98
N ALA A 243 -16.04 8.64 -4.27
CA ALA A 243 -14.97 9.43 -4.84
C ALA A 243 -13.73 9.36 -3.95
N ALA A 244 -12.59 9.06 -4.55
CA ALA A 244 -11.29 9.20 -3.92
C ALA A 244 -10.59 10.44 -4.46
N GLY A 245 -9.85 11.15 -3.60
CA GLY A 245 -9.32 12.45 -3.94
C GLY A 245 -7.83 12.64 -3.67
N ILE A 246 -7.24 13.55 -4.43
CA ILE A 246 -5.91 14.08 -4.20
C ILE A 246 -6.03 15.58 -3.93
N LYS A 247 -5.35 16.05 -2.88
CA LYS A 247 -5.27 17.48 -2.55
C LYS A 247 -4.72 18.29 -3.72
N LYS A 248 -5.36 19.44 -3.99
CA LYS A 248 -4.81 20.47 -4.87
C LYS A 248 -3.69 21.23 -4.17
N PHE A 249 -2.54 21.34 -4.82
CA PHE A 249 -1.40 22.09 -4.34
C PHE A 249 -1.14 23.30 -5.23
N ALA A 250 -0.66 24.37 -4.65
CA ALA A 250 -0.12 25.49 -5.42
C ALA A 250 1.09 25.00 -6.23
N ASN A 251 1.18 25.44 -7.48
CA ASN A 251 2.26 25.11 -8.40
C ASN A 251 2.43 23.59 -8.70
N SER A 252 1.38 22.81 -8.54
CA SER A 252 1.38 21.39 -8.96
C SER A 252 0.79 21.22 -10.35
N GLY A 253 1.39 20.30 -11.12
CA GLY A 253 0.79 19.76 -12.32
C GLY A 253 -0.14 18.58 -11.99
N VAL A 254 -1.13 18.36 -12.86
CA VAL A 254 -2.03 17.19 -12.78
C VAL A 254 -1.97 16.45 -14.12
N ARG A 255 -1.78 15.14 -14.06
CA ARG A 255 -1.87 14.26 -15.21
C ARG A 255 -2.99 13.24 -14.99
N VAL A 256 -3.89 13.18 -15.96
CA VAL A 256 -5.03 12.25 -15.97
C VAL A 256 -4.88 11.32 -17.15
N GLU A 257 -4.83 10.02 -16.87
CA GLU A 257 -4.77 8.93 -17.84
C GLU A 257 -5.99 8.02 -17.66
N ARG A 258 -7.17 8.52 -18.06
CA ARG A 258 -8.44 7.80 -17.82
C ARG A 258 -8.45 6.39 -18.37
N ALA A 259 -7.86 6.17 -19.56
CA ALA A 259 -7.78 4.86 -20.18
C ALA A 259 -6.89 3.86 -19.41
N ALA A 260 -5.89 4.36 -18.69
CA ALA A 260 -5.05 3.57 -17.81
C ALA A 260 -5.57 3.55 -16.35
N GLY A 261 -6.64 4.29 -16.04
CA GLY A 261 -7.23 4.35 -14.72
C GLY A 261 -6.42 5.16 -13.71
N SER A 262 -5.55 6.08 -14.14
CA SER A 262 -4.68 6.81 -13.21
C SER A 262 -4.89 8.32 -13.23
N ILE A 263 -4.74 8.93 -12.05
CA ILE A 263 -4.58 10.37 -11.85
C ILE A 263 -3.40 10.60 -10.92
N ARG A 264 -2.56 11.56 -11.24
CA ARG A 264 -1.38 11.90 -10.45
C ARG A 264 -1.14 13.40 -10.43
N THR A 265 -0.71 13.89 -9.29
CA THR A 265 -0.23 15.26 -9.11
C THR A 265 1.28 15.24 -8.97
N TRP A 266 1.93 16.34 -9.31
CA TRP A 266 3.36 16.53 -9.10
C TRP A 266 3.61 17.99 -8.74
N GLY A 267 4.20 18.23 -7.58
CA GLY A 267 4.40 19.59 -7.09
C GLY A 267 5.49 19.71 -6.04
N PRO A 268 5.87 20.93 -5.68
CA PRO A 268 6.96 21.19 -4.76
C PRO A 268 6.65 20.69 -3.34
N VAL A 269 7.68 20.21 -2.66
CA VAL A 269 7.63 19.87 -1.23
C VAL A 269 7.68 21.16 -0.42
N VAL A 270 6.63 21.43 0.36
CA VAL A 270 6.54 22.63 1.19
C VAL A 270 7.39 22.45 2.45
N GLY A 271 8.37 23.31 2.65
CA GLY A 271 9.30 23.22 3.79
C GLY A 271 10.41 22.17 3.64
N GLY A 272 10.43 21.42 2.55
CA GLY A 272 11.45 20.46 2.18
C GLY A 272 12.15 20.80 0.88
N LYS A 273 12.77 19.78 0.25
CA LYS A 273 13.43 19.89 -1.06
C LYS A 273 12.72 19.06 -2.10
N GLY A 274 12.89 19.44 -3.38
CA GLY A 274 12.39 18.68 -4.51
C GLY A 274 10.87 18.74 -4.68
N ASN A 275 10.35 17.74 -5.37
CA ASN A 275 8.94 17.61 -5.69
C ASN A 275 8.45 16.20 -5.29
N PHE A 276 7.17 16.11 -5.00
CA PHE A 276 6.53 14.85 -4.68
C PHE A 276 5.25 14.66 -5.49
N THR A 277 4.76 13.44 -5.49
CA THR A 277 3.53 13.05 -6.17
C THR A 277 2.59 12.32 -5.24
N CYS A 278 1.30 12.57 -5.43
CA CYS A 278 0.21 11.68 -5.04
C CYS A 278 -0.40 11.10 -6.31
N THR A 279 -0.59 9.79 -6.31
CA THR A 279 -1.11 9.06 -7.46
C THR A 279 -2.22 8.12 -7.03
N LEU A 280 -3.34 8.13 -7.74
CA LEU A 280 -4.40 7.14 -7.61
C LEU A 280 -4.47 6.29 -8.86
N VAL A 281 -4.67 4.98 -8.67
CA VAL A 281 -4.89 4.02 -9.75
C VAL A 281 -6.14 3.20 -9.45
N PHE A 282 -6.99 3.06 -10.46
CA PHE A 282 -8.26 2.34 -10.42
C PHE A 282 -8.31 1.33 -11.55
N ASP A 283 -9.20 0.36 -11.46
CA ASP A 283 -9.70 -0.34 -12.63
C ASP A 283 -10.39 0.69 -13.55
N PRO A 284 -9.93 0.90 -14.80
CA PRO A 284 -10.52 1.89 -15.70
C PRO A 284 -12.04 1.69 -15.91
N ALA A 285 -12.52 0.44 -15.88
CA ALA A 285 -13.93 0.12 -16.02
C ALA A 285 -14.78 0.58 -14.82
N SER A 286 -14.17 0.78 -13.66
CA SER A 286 -14.85 1.29 -12.46
C SER A 286 -15.07 2.81 -12.50
N ILE A 287 -14.27 3.56 -13.26
CA ILE A 287 -14.30 5.03 -13.28
C ILE A 287 -15.58 5.54 -13.96
N ALA A 288 -16.42 6.20 -13.18
CA ALA A 288 -17.61 6.87 -13.69
C ALA A 288 -17.25 8.26 -14.24
N ASP A 289 -16.50 9.06 -13.47
CA ASP A 289 -16.10 10.41 -13.87
C ASP A 289 -14.81 10.85 -13.15
N ILE A 290 -14.19 11.92 -13.65
CA ILE A 290 -13.08 12.61 -13.00
C ILE A 290 -13.46 14.08 -12.94
N THR A 291 -13.50 14.64 -11.73
CA THR A 291 -13.95 15.98 -11.45
C THR A 291 -13.07 16.64 -10.38
N GLU A 292 -13.46 17.77 -9.89
CA GLU A 292 -12.75 18.49 -8.84
C GLU A 292 -13.70 19.31 -7.97
N ASP A 293 -13.30 19.56 -6.74
CA ASP A 293 -13.88 20.59 -5.88
C ASP A 293 -12.85 21.71 -5.59
N SER A 294 -13.13 22.55 -4.63
CA SER A 294 -12.24 23.67 -4.27
C SER A 294 -10.85 23.24 -3.78
N VAL A 295 -10.71 22.03 -3.23
CA VAL A 295 -9.50 21.54 -2.55
C VAL A 295 -8.99 20.20 -3.05
N ASN A 296 -9.76 19.49 -3.89
CA ASN A 296 -9.41 18.15 -4.37
C ASN A 296 -9.55 18.01 -5.89
N HIS A 297 -8.70 17.16 -6.48
CA HIS A 297 -9.00 16.43 -7.69
C HIS A 297 -9.66 15.11 -7.28
N LEU A 298 -10.77 14.73 -7.91
CA LEU A 298 -11.62 13.62 -7.50
C LEU A 298 -11.80 12.63 -8.64
N VAL A 299 -11.64 11.34 -8.33
CA VAL A 299 -12.04 10.24 -9.21
C VAL A 299 -13.30 9.62 -8.64
N LEU A 300 -14.39 9.72 -9.41
CA LEU A 300 -15.66 9.09 -9.10
C LEU A 300 -15.65 7.68 -9.68
N ALA A 301 -15.89 6.69 -8.84
CA ALA A 301 -15.90 5.30 -9.25
C ALA A 301 -17.09 4.54 -8.66
N ARG A 302 -17.41 3.38 -9.28
CA ARG A 302 -18.47 2.49 -8.83
C ARG A 302 -17.94 1.52 -7.78
N THR A 303 -18.80 1.11 -6.88
CA THR A 303 -18.49 0.02 -5.94
C THR A 303 -18.26 -1.31 -6.69
N PRO A 304 -17.38 -2.20 -6.20
CA PRO A 304 -16.65 -2.14 -4.93
C PRO A 304 -15.55 -1.07 -4.94
N ALA A 305 -15.37 -0.40 -3.80
CA ALA A 305 -14.38 0.67 -3.67
C ALA A 305 -12.98 0.08 -3.45
N VAL A 306 -12.32 -0.30 -4.52
CA VAL A 306 -10.95 -0.80 -4.56
C VAL A 306 -10.12 0.11 -5.44
N TYR A 307 -9.05 0.65 -4.90
CA TYR A 307 -8.12 1.52 -5.64
C TYR A 307 -6.73 1.46 -4.99
N TYR A 308 -5.75 2.05 -5.69
CA TYR A 308 -4.38 2.08 -5.22
C TYR A 308 -3.92 3.52 -5.00
N VAL A 309 -3.17 3.73 -3.93
CA VAL A 309 -2.60 5.01 -3.53
C VAL A 309 -1.09 4.92 -3.56
N GLY A 310 -0.47 5.67 -4.44
CA GLY A 310 0.98 5.70 -4.61
C GLY A 310 1.56 7.07 -4.33
N THR A 311 2.77 7.09 -3.75
CA THR A 311 3.52 8.32 -3.48
C THR A 311 4.98 8.14 -3.86
N ALA A 312 5.61 9.23 -4.26
CA ALA A 312 7.04 9.27 -4.53
C ALA A 312 7.60 10.67 -4.32
N TRP A 313 8.91 10.71 -4.08
CA TRP A 313 9.71 11.91 -3.96
C TRP A 313 10.80 11.89 -5.03
N ASP A 314 11.01 13.00 -5.77
CA ASP A 314 12.00 13.04 -6.86
C ASP A 314 13.43 12.82 -6.39
N GLU A 315 13.75 13.17 -5.14
CA GLU A 315 15.04 12.82 -4.53
C GLU A 315 15.30 11.30 -4.45
N VAL A 316 14.23 10.49 -4.56
CA VAL A 316 14.31 9.01 -4.52
C VAL A 316 14.11 8.39 -5.89
N VAL A 317 13.10 8.86 -6.64
CA VAL A 317 12.75 8.28 -7.94
C VAL A 317 13.43 8.97 -9.12
N GLY A 318 14.13 10.07 -8.87
CA GLY A 318 14.98 10.79 -9.81
C GLY A 318 14.25 11.78 -10.72
N SER A 319 13.03 11.50 -11.19
CA SER A 319 12.29 12.41 -12.06
C SER A 319 10.81 12.08 -12.20
N VAL A 320 10.01 13.06 -12.66
CA VAL A 320 8.61 12.87 -13.07
C VAL A 320 8.48 11.75 -14.11
N ALA A 321 9.35 11.73 -15.11
CA ALA A 321 9.30 10.73 -16.18
C ALA A 321 9.58 9.31 -15.68
N ALA A 322 10.49 9.15 -14.70
CA ALA A 322 10.74 7.86 -14.08
C ALA A 322 9.51 7.38 -13.27
N TRP A 323 8.86 8.29 -12.55
CA TRP A 323 7.61 7.99 -11.87
C TRP A 323 6.47 7.65 -12.82
N ASP A 324 6.31 8.43 -13.89
CA ASP A 324 5.29 8.17 -14.90
C ASP A 324 5.44 6.77 -15.49
N LYS A 325 6.66 6.39 -15.86
CA LYS A 325 6.95 5.02 -16.31
C LYS A 325 6.59 3.97 -15.27
N TYR A 326 6.95 4.19 -14.00
CA TYR A 326 6.63 3.26 -12.91
C TYR A 326 5.10 3.09 -12.74
N VAL A 327 4.33 4.18 -12.82
CA VAL A 327 2.86 4.14 -12.75
C VAL A 327 2.28 3.40 -13.93
N ASP A 328 2.77 3.65 -15.15
CA ASP A 328 2.29 2.99 -16.37
C ASP A 328 2.59 1.47 -16.35
N GLU A 329 3.75 1.07 -15.81
CA GLU A 329 4.06 -0.35 -15.56
C GLU A 329 3.19 -0.92 -14.44
N TRP A 330 2.94 -0.16 -13.36
CA TRP A 330 2.08 -0.59 -12.26
C TRP A 330 0.65 -0.87 -12.71
N THR A 331 0.05 -0.01 -13.52
CA THR A 331 -1.29 -0.23 -14.07
C THR A 331 -1.38 -1.51 -14.90
N GLN A 332 -0.33 -1.83 -15.67
CA GLN A 332 -0.26 -3.08 -16.42
C GLN A 332 -0.13 -4.30 -15.51
N ARG A 333 0.65 -4.20 -14.40
CA ARG A 333 0.79 -5.29 -13.42
C ARG A 333 -0.54 -5.65 -12.74
N ILE A 334 -1.36 -4.65 -12.39
CA ILE A 334 -2.69 -4.88 -11.80
C ILE A 334 -3.59 -5.66 -12.76
N ASN A 335 -3.56 -5.31 -14.05
CA ASN A 335 -4.41 -5.92 -15.08
C ASN A 335 -3.85 -7.27 -15.58
N SER A 336 -2.59 -7.56 -15.33
CA SER A 336 -1.92 -8.82 -15.70
C SER A 336 -1.14 -9.36 -14.49
N PRO A 337 -1.82 -9.93 -13.49
CA PRO A 337 -1.16 -10.48 -12.32
C PRO A 337 -0.23 -11.63 -12.70
N LEU A 338 0.78 -11.90 -11.85
CA LEU A 338 1.65 -13.05 -12.04
C LEU A 338 0.81 -14.34 -12.06
N ARG A 339 1.12 -15.24 -12.97
CA ARG A 339 0.55 -16.58 -12.99
C ARG A 339 1.48 -17.54 -12.24
N VAL A 340 0.94 -18.24 -11.25
CA VAL A 340 1.70 -19.17 -10.40
C VAL A 340 1.18 -20.58 -10.60
N GLU A 341 2.09 -21.51 -10.89
CA GLU A 341 1.81 -22.93 -10.99
C GLU A 341 2.62 -23.67 -9.92
N VAL A 342 1.98 -24.57 -9.17
CA VAL A 342 2.64 -25.43 -8.18
C VAL A 342 2.60 -26.86 -8.68
N LYS A 343 3.76 -27.52 -8.74
CA LYS A 343 3.96 -28.89 -9.26
C LYS A 343 4.64 -29.78 -8.24
#